data_71a437d33a34a789d2eae5b41942db9f
#
_entry.id   71a437d33a34a789d2eae5b41942db9f
#
_cell.length_a   1.000
_cell.length_b   1.000
_cell.length_c   1.000
_cell.angle_alpha   90.00
_cell.angle_beta   90.00
_cell.angle_gamma   90.00
#
_symmetry.space_group_name_H-M   'P 1'
#
loop_
_entity.id
_entity.type
_entity.pdbx_description
1 polymer ?
#
loop_
_entity_poly.entity_id
_entity_poly.type
_entity_poly.pdbx_seq_one_letter_code
_entity_poly.pdbx_strand_id
1 'polypeptide(L)'
;WRPGEVRDLSADMRRVTLLVVTKALFGLEDEQECLAHGELLSEWFRLFGSASVQLLQHDWPLLPYRRVMRISERGEAAIRDMIARKRRESGGGNDVLSLLLEARDEEGGSLSDEELVGHITILFIAGHETTANALTWTLFLLDQHPEVHAALVDELHGTLHGEAPALEQLEQLPLLDRVIKESMRLLPPVPLSQRVAAAPFEMGGYSFEAGTELIYSPYVTHRLPELYPEPARFLPERWKTLDPPVYAYIPFANGPRRCIGATLAMMELKLALAMMLQRYRLALVPGSRIDREVLITLSPKHGMPMTVHAQDGRFTRAPWRGNVREMLVLE
;
A
#
# COMPACT_ATOMS: atom_id res chain seq x y z
N TRP A 1 9.59 18.05 6.16
CA TRP A 1 9.31 18.83 4.95
C TRP A 1 9.42 20.32 5.22
N ARG A 2 9.95 21.07 4.25
CA ARG A 2 10.05 22.53 4.31
C ARG A 2 9.30 23.13 3.12
N PRO A 3 8.51 24.20 3.33
CA PRO A 3 7.88 24.90 2.22
C PRO A 3 8.91 25.37 1.17
N GLY A 4 8.61 25.13 -0.11
CA GLY A 4 9.49 25.41 -1.24
C GLY A 4 10.33 24.24 -1.73
N GLU A 5 10.45 23.15 -0.96
CA GLU A 5 11.18 21.97 -1.41
C GLU A 5 10.39 21.21 -2.51
N VAL A 6 11.11 20.70 -3.49
CA VAL A 6 10.60 19.67 -4.41
C VAL A 6 11.05 18.32 -3.88
N ARG A 7 10.09 17.41 -3.71
CA ARG A 7 10.33 16.07 -3.16
C ARG A 7 9.74 14.99 -4.06
N ASP A 8 10.35 13.81 -4.03
CA ASP A 8 9.69 12.61 -4.54
C ASP A 8 8.73 12.06 -3.46
N LEU A 9 7.45 12.39 -3.59
CA LEU A 9 6.42 11.97 -2.67
C LEU A 9 6.36 10.44 -2.54
N SER A 10 6.56 9.70 -3.62
CA SER A 10 6.55 8.24 -3.59
C SER A 10 7.66 7.66 -2.70
N ALA A 11 8.86 8.27 -2.74
CA ALA A 11 9.96 7.88 -1.86
C ALA A 11 9.67 8.25 -0.40
N ASP A 12 9.10 9.42 -0.15
CA ASP A 12 8.72 9.86 1.20
C ASP A 12 7.64 8.93 1.79
N MET A 13 6.62 8.57 1.01
CA MET A 13 5.58 7.65 1.48
C MET A 13 6.13 6.26 1.79
N ARG A 14 7.03 5.73 0.95
CA ARG A 14 7.72 4.47 1.26
C ARG A 14 8.50 4.55 2.58
N ARG A 15 9.19 5.67 2.84
CA ARG A 15 9.92 5.84 4.10
C ARG A 15 8.99 5.86 5.32
N VAL A 16 7.87 6.59 5.24
CA VAL A 16 6.89 6.67 6.34
C VAL A 16 6.31 5.30 6.64
N THR A 17 5.79 4.62 5.63
CA THR A 17 5.14 3.30 5.81
C THR A 17 6.15 2.23 6.26
N LEU A 18 7.42 2.34 5.84
CA LEU A 18 8.48 1.47 6.31
C LEU A 18 8.72 1.64 7.83
N LEU A 19 8.80 2.87 8.31
CA LEU A 19 8.98 3.15 9.73
C LEU A 19 7.78 2.65 10.55
N VAL A 20 6.57 2.83 10.04
CA VAL A 20 5.35 2.33 10.70
C VAL A 20 5.34 0.81 10.77
N VAL A 21 5.60 0.12 9.65
CA VAL A 21 5.54 -1.33 9.62
C VAL A 21 6.66 -1.98 10.44
N THR A 22 7.87 -1.44 10.43
CA THR A 22 8.99 -1.96 11.23
C THR A 22 8.73 -1.78 12.72
N LYS A 23 8.15 -0.66 13.12
CA LYS A 23 7.73 -0.44 14.51
C LYS A 23 6.58 -1.38 14.90
N ALA A 24 5.57 -1.52 14.07
CA ALA A 24 4.43 -2.39 14.35
C ALA A 24 4.80 -3.88 14.38
N LEU A 25 5.67 -4.32 13.47
CA LEU A 25 6.07 -5.72 13.38
C LEU A 25 7.13 -6.15 14.39
N PHE A 26 8.11 -5.29 14.65
CA PHE A 26 9.31 -5.65 15.40
C PHE A 26 9.54 -4.81 16.66
N GLY A 27 8.77 -3.74 16.87
CA GLY A 27 9.02 -2.77 17.92
C GLY A 27 10.31 -1.96 17.72
N LEU A 28 10.84 -1.90 16.49
CA LEU A 28 12.05 -1.14 16.19
C LEU A 28 11.79 0.36 16.29
N GLU A 29 12.68 1.07 16.99
CA GLU A 29 12.63 2.53 17.14
C GLU A 29 13.80 3.23 16.43
N ASP A 30 14.90 2.51 16.18
CA ASP A 30 16.04 3.06 15.46
C ASP A 30 15.74 3.21 13.97
N GLU A 31 15.73 4.45 13.50
CA GLU A 31 15.41 4.79 12.11
C GLU A 31 16.41 4.20 11.11
N GLN A 32 17.68 4.12 11.47
CA GLN A 32 18.73 3.61 10.58
C GLN A 32 18.57 2.10 10.39
N GLU A 33 18.25 1.37 11.46
CA GLU A 33 17.96 -0.06 11.39
C GLU A 33 16.72 -0.31 10.53
N CYS A 34 15.65 0.47 10.72
CA CYS A 34 14.43 0.39 9.90
C CYS A 34 14.73 0.62 8.41
N LEU A 35 15.50 1.65 8.08
CA LEU A 35 15.84 1.99 6.70
C LEU A 35 16.71 0.93 6.04
N ALA A 36 17.65 0.31 6.76
CA ALA A 36 18.49 -0.77 6.24
C ALA A 36 17.66 -1.98 5.80
N HIS A 37 16.63 -2.35 6.55
CA HIS A 37 15.68 -3.40 6.15
C HIS A 37 14.86 -3.00 4.91
N GLY A 38 14.44 -1.74 4.82
CA GLY A 38 13.72 -1.21 3.67
C GLY A 38 14.52 -1.20 2.38
N GLU A 39 15.82 -0.92 2.45
CA GLU A 39 16.71 -0.98 1.29
C GLU A 39 16.83 -2.39 0.73
N LEU A 40 17.00 -3.40 1.59
CA LEU A 40 17.01 -4.80 1.18
C LEU A 40 15.72 -5.19 0.47
N LEU A 41 14.58 -4.80 1.02
CA LEU A 41 13.27 -5.09 0.46
C LEU A 41 13.06 -4.39 -0.89
N SER A 42 13.39 -3.12 -0.99
CA SER A 42 13.29 -2.34 -2.23
C SER A 42 14.17 -2.91 -3.35
N GLU A 43 15.38 -3.37 -3.00
CA GLU A 43 16.27 -4.05 -3.95
C GLU A 43 15.68 -5.39 -4.41
N TRP A 44 15.12 -6.16 -3.48
CA TRP A 44 14.46 -7.43 -3.78
C TRP A 44 13.30 -7.24 -4.75
N PHE A 45 12.37 -6.31 -4.49
CA PHE A 45 11.23 -6.01 -5.36
C PHE A 45 11.66 -5.62 -6.77
N ARG A 46 12.62 -4.72 -6.88
CA ARG A 46 13.12 -4.25 -8.18
C ARG A 46 13.74 -5.37 -9.00
N LEU A 47 14.49 -6.26 -8.37
CA LEU A 47 15.13 -7.39 -9.04
C LEU A 47 14.12 -8.47 -9.38
N PHE A 48 13.28 -8.87 -8.40
CA PHE A 48 12.28 -9.92 -8.57
C PHE A 48 11.27 -9.57 -9.68
N GLY A 49 10.84 -8.31 -9.77
CA GLY A 49 9.95 -7.83 -10.83
C GLY A 49 10.61 -7.69 -12.20
N SER A 50 11.93 -7.86 -12.33
CA SER A 50 12.61 -7.71 -13.62
C SER A 50 12.35 -8.90 -14.56
N ALA A 51 12.16 -8.62 -15.85
CA ALA A 51 11.93 -9.66 -16.86
C ALA A 51 13.04 -10.70 -16.89
N SER A 52 14.30 -10.29 -16.67
CA SER A 52 15.44 -11.20 -16.65
C SER A 52 15.38 -12.23 -15.51
N VAL A 53 14.87 -11.83 -14.35
CA VAL A 53 14.67 -12.74 -13.20
C VAL A 53 13.47 -13.65 -13.46
N GLN A 54 12.38 -13.11 -14.00
CA GLN A 54 11.17 -13.90 -14.27
C GLN A 54 11.39 -14.99 -15.34
N LEU A 55 12.22 -14.71 -16.33
CA LEU A 55 12.50 -15.64 -17.42
C LEU A 55 13.64 -16.63 -17.10
N LEU A 56 14.61 -16.26 -16.27
CA LEU A 56 15.82 -17.03 -15.99
C LEU A 56 15.97 -17.31 -14.49
N GLN A 57 15.06 -18.15 -13.97
CA GLN A 57 15.04 -18.55 -12.55
C GLN A 57 16.04 -19.68 -12.25
N HIS A 58 17.31 -19.45 -12.59
CA HIS A 58 18.39 -20.39 -12.32
C HIS A 58 19.44 -19.75 -11.41
N ASP A 59 19.82 -20.46 -10.35
CA ASP A 59 20.82 -20.00 -9.37
C ASP A 59 22.26 -20.19 -9.89
N TRP A 60 22.58 -19.52 -11.01
CA TRP A 60 23.94 -19.50 -11.55
C TRP A 60 24.66 -18.21 -11.20
N PRO A 61 26.00 -18.24 -11.00
CA PRO A 61 26.76 -17.10 -10.46
C PRO A 61 26.62 -15.77 -11.20
N LEU A 62 26.35 -15.81 -12.50
CA LEU A 62 26.25 -14.61 -13.35
C LEU A 62 24.82 -14.16 -13.64
N LEU A 63 23.80 -14.92 -13.19
CA LEU A 63 22.39 -14.58 -13.45
C LEU A 63 21.82 -13.64 -12.38
N PRO A 64 20.90 -12.74 -12.78
CA PRO A 64 20.22 -11.83 -11.86
C PRO A 64 19.44 -12.56 -10.73
N TYR A 65 18.95 -13.76 -11.00
CA TYR A 65 18.25 -14.59 -10.00
C TYR A 65 19.13 -14.92 -8.80
N ARG A 66 20.43 -15.19 -9.01
CA ARG A 66 21.41 -15.37 -7.91
C ARG A 66 21.47 -14.19 -6.95
N ARG A 67 21.31 -12.96 -7.48
CA ARG A 67 21.28 -11.76 -6.65
C ARG A 67 20.01 -11.69 -5.80
N VAL A 68 18.87 -12.08 -6.36
CA VAL A 68 17.62 -12.20 -5.60
C VAL A 68 17.78 -13.17 -4.45
N MET A 69 18.34 -14.37 -4.70
CA MET A 69 18.59 -15.38 -3.67
C MET A 69 19.48 -14.84 -2.54
N ARG A 70 20.56 -14.15 -2.87
CA ARG A 70 21.46 -13.54 -1.84
C ARG A 70 20.76 -12.48 -1.00
N ILE A 71 19.87 -11.67 -1.60
CA ILE A 71 19.10 -10.67 -0.86
C ILE A 71 18.09 -11.37 0.05
N SER A 72 17.43 -12.43 -0.44
CA SER A 72 16.51 -13.25 0.37
C SER A 72 17.23 -13.88 1.56
N GLU A 73 18.40 -14.49 1.36
CA GLU A 73 19.24 -15.04 2.43
C GLU A 73 19.61 -13.99 3.49
N ARG A 74 19.98 -12.78 3.06
CA ARG A 74 20.30 -11.66 3.98
C ARG A 74 19.07 -11.18 4.74
N GLY A 75 17.92 -11.10 4.07
CA GLY A 75 16.64 -10.73 4.70
C GLY A 75 16.21 -11.76 5.73
N GLU A 76 16.32 -13.05 5.40
CA GLU A 76 16.03 -14.14 6.33
C GLU A 76 16.95 -14.10 7.55
N ALA A 77 18.26 -13.93 7.35
CA ALA A 77 19.21 -13.82 8.44
C ALA A 77 18.87 -12.66 9.38
N ALA A 78 18.52 -11.50 8.84
CA ALA A 78 18.10 -10.34 9.62
C ALA A 78 16.83 -10.62 10.46
N ILE A 79 15.84 -11.31 9.88
CA ILE A 79 14.62 -11.70 10.61
C ILE A 79 14.94 -12.72 11.72
N ARG A 80 15.79 -13.71 11.45
CA ARG A 80 16.23 -14.67 12.47
C ARG A 80 16.97 -13.99 13.64
N ASP A 81 17.81 -12.99 13.34
CA ASP A 81 18.45 -12.20 14.37
C ASP A 81 17.47 -11.40 15.22
N MET A 82 16.43 -10.83 14.60
CA MET A 82 15.35 -10.13 15.32
C MET A 82 14.56 -11.09 16.22
N ILE A 83 14.21 -12.28 15.72
CA ILE A 83 13.56 -13.35 16.51
C ILE A 83 14.42 -13.71 17.73
N ALA A 84 15.73 -13.92 17.52
CA ALA A 84 16.67 -14.28 18.59
C ALA A 84 16.82 -13.14 19.61
N ARG A 85 16.85 -11.88 19.19
CA ARG A 85 16.87 -10.72 20.11
C ARG A 85 15.60 -10.68 20.96
N LYS A 86 14.43 -10.77 20.31
CA LYS A 86 13.13 -10.68 20.97
C LYS A 86 12.94 -11.77 22.02
N ARG A 87 13.37 -13.01 21.74
CA ARG A 87 13.35 -14.11 22.72
C ARG A 87 14.22 -13.83 23.95
N ARG A 88 15.35 -13.10 23.79
CA ARG A 88 16.23 -12.74 24.93
C ARG A 88 15.65 -11.61 25.79
N GLU A 89 14.85 -10.72 25.22
CA GLU A 89 14.24 -9.59 25.91
C GLU A 89 13.11 -9.97 26.86
N SER A 90 12.80 -11.26 27.01
CA SER A 90 11.89 -11.86 28.01
C SER A 90 10.51 -11.18 28.09
N GLY A 91 9.68 -11.33 27.06
CA GLY A 91 8.23 -11.21 27.17
C GLY A 91 7.64 -9.79 27.29
N GLY A 92 6.52 -9.55 26.61
CA GLY A 92 5.67 -8.38 26.84
C GLY A 92 5.80 -7.23 25.84
N GLY A 93 6.31 -7.46 24.64
CA GLY A 93 6.23 -6.47 23.55
C GLY A 93 4.82 -6.34 22.98
N ASN A 94 4.40 -5.13 22.62
CA ASN A 94 3.13 -4.87 21.93
C ASN A 94 3.26 -4.92 20.39
N ASP A 95 4.30 -5.55 19.89
CA ASP A 95 4.55 -5.74 18.47
C ASP A 95 4.13 -7.14 17.98
N VAL A 96 3.95 -7.26 16.66
CA VAL A 96 3.42 -8.50 16.06
C VAL A 96 4.36 -9.68 16.28
N LEU A 97 5.69 -9.48 16.22
CA LEU A 97 6.65 -10.56 16.46
C LEU A 97 6.54 -11.11 17.89
N SER A 98 6.39 -10.23 18.89
CA SER A 98 6.15 -10.64 20.28
C SER A 98 4.87 -11.47 20.41
N LEU A 99 3.78 -11.04 19.77
CA LEU A 99 2.51 -11.78 19.77
C LEU A 99 2.64 -13.14 19.09
N LEU A 100 3.37 -13.24 17.96
CA LEU A 100 3.60 -14.51 17.28
C LEU A 100 4.47 -15.47 18.09
N LEU A 101 5.45 -14.97 18.85
CA LEU A 101 6.28 -15.78 19.74
C LEU A 101 5.47 -16.37 20.91
N GLU A 102 4.45 -15.64 21.37
CA GLU A 102 3.57 -16.09 22.45
C GLU A 102 2.38 -16.93 21.96
N ALA A 103 2.09 -16.90 20.64
CA ALA A 103 0.97 -17.62 20.07
C ALA A 103 1.09 -19.13 20.30
N ARG A 104 -0.04 -19.78 20.59
CA ARG A 104 -0.17 -21.23 20.73
C ARG A 104 -1.38 -21.71 19.94
N ASP A 105 -1.25 -22.88 19.34
CA ASP A 105 -2.38 -23.56 18.73
C ASP A 105 -3.28 -24.24 19.79
N GLU A 106 -4.34 -24.90 19.33
CA GLU A 106 -5.30 -25.59 20.21
C GLU A 106 -4.66 -26.74 20.99
N GLU A 107 -3.53 -27.29 20.51
CA GLU A 107 -2.79 -28.38 21.12
C GLU A 107 -1.64 -27.88 22.02
N GLY A 108 -1.44 -26.56 22.12
CA GLY A 108 -0.39 -25.88 22.89
C GLY A 108 0.94 -25.75 22.17
N GLY A 109 0.99 -26.08 20.88
CA GLY A 109 2.16 -25.93 20.02
C GLY A 109 2.49 -24.47 19.72
N SER A 110 3.76 -24.15 19.59
CA SER A 110 4.24 -22.82 19.17
C SER A 110 4.68 -22.82 17.71
N LEU A 111 4.71 -21.65 17.08
CA LEU A 111 5.28 -21.50 15.74
C LEU A 111 6.77 -21.87 15.73
N SER A 112 7.18 -22.63 14.73
CA SER A 112 8.59 -22.90 14.43
C SER A 112 9.31 -21.66 13.94
N ASP A 113 10.64 -21.68 13.92
CA ASP A 113 11.43 -20.56 13.39
C ASP A 113 11.17 -20.32 11.90
N GLU A 114 10.96 -21.36 11.12
CA GLU A 114 10.61 -21.29 9.70
C GLU A 114 9.26 -20.62 9.50
N GLU A 115 8.25 -20.97 10.28
CA GLU A 115 6.93 -20.36 10.23
C GLU A 115 6.98 -18.88 10.65
N LEU A 116 7.72 -18.56 11.71
CA LEU A 116 7.94 -17.16 12.15
C LEU A 116 8.60 -16.34 11.05
N VAL A 117 9.68 -16.83 10.44
CA VAL A 117 10.35 -16.18 9.32
C VAL A 117 9.38 -15.96 8.15
N GLY A 118 8.60 -16.98 7.80
CA GLY A 118 7.59 -16.90 6.74
C GLY A 118 6.53 -15.84 7.02
N HIS A 119 5.93 -15.84 8.22
CA HIS A 119 4.90 -14.87 8.61
C HIS A 119 5.44 -13.45 8.64
N ILE A 120 6.59 -13.23 9.25
CA ILE A 120 7.20 -11.91 9.35
C ILE A 120 7.59 -11.37 7.97
N THR A 121 8.18 -12.21 7.13
CA THR A 121 8.55 -11.82 5.76
C THR A 121 7.33 -11.32 4.98
N ILE A 122 6.24 -12.10 4.97
CA ILE A 122 5.05 -11.70 4.21
C ILE A 122 4.38 -10.45 4.77
N LEU A 123 4.30 -10.30 6.09
CA LEU A 123 3.72 -9.12 6.73
C LEU A 123 4.54 -7.85 6.43
N PHE A 124 5.87 -7.97 6.47
CA PHE A 124 6.77 -6.87 6.16
C PHE A 124 6.65 -6.44 4.69
N ILE A 125 6.70 -7.41 3.77
CA ILE A 125 6.54 -7.15 2.33
C ILE A 125 5.18 -6.52 2.03
N ALA A 126 4.10 -7.06 2.57
CA ALA A 126 2.75 -6.63 2.25
C ALA A 126 2.37 -5.28 2.87
N GLY A 127 2.87 -4.97 4.08
CA GLY A 127 2.46 -3.78 4.84
C GLY A 127 3.09 -2.47 4.36
N HIS A 128 4.26 -2.53 3.74
CA HIS A 128 5.04 -1.35 3.41
C HIS A 128 4.63 -0.71 2.06
N GLU A 129 4.83 -1.41 0.95
CA GLU A 129 4.73 -0.81 -0.39
C GLU A 129 3.28 -0.53 -0.80
N THR A 130 2.34 -1.37 -0.39
CA THR A 130 0.93 -1.20 -0.75
C THR A 130 0.35 0.07 -0.16
N THR A 131 0.62 0.35 1.12
CA THR A 131 0.17 1.55 1.81
C THR A 131 0.87 2.80 1.27
N ALA A 132 2.18 2.73 0.97
CA ALA A 132 2.91 3.82 0.33
C ALA A 132 2.31 4.23 -1.02
N ASN A 133 1.96 3.24 -1.85
CA ASN A 133 1.33 3.48 -3.14
C ASN A 133 -0.08 4.06 -2.99
N ALA A 134 -0.88 3.57 -2.02
CA ALA A 134 -2.19 4.14 -1.73
C ALA A 134 -2.11 5.61 -1.33
N LEU A 135 -1.18 5.97 -0.42
CA LEU A 135 -0.92 7.38 -0.04
C LEU A 135 -0.50 8.22 -1.24
N THR A 136 0.45 7.73 -2.02
CA THR A 136 0.99 8.46 -3.18
C THR A 136 -0.10 8.76 -4.22
N TRP A 137 -0.90 7.76 -4.57
CA TRP A 137 -1.99 7.92 -5.52
C TRP A 137 -3.12 8.79 -4.99
N THR A 138 -3.44 8.71 -3.70
CA THR A 138 -4.46 9.56 -3.08
C THR A 138 -4.04 11.03 -3.12
N LEU A 139 -2.80 11.34 -2.77
CA LEU A 139 -2.27 12.71 -2.81
C LEU A 139 -2.17 13.25 -4.23
N PHE A 140 -1.79 12.41 -5.20
CA PHE A 140 -1.83 12.77 -6.62
C PHE A 140 -3.25 13.09 -7.10
N LEU A 141 -4.24 12.25 -6.75
CA LEU A 141 -5.64 12.48 -7.13
C LEU A 141 -6.20 13.76 -6.49
N LEU A 142 -5.85 14.05 -5.25
CA LEU A 142 -6.23 15.29 -4.57
C LEU A 142 -5.63 16.52 -5.26
N ASP A 143 -4.35 16.49 -5.67
CA ASP A 143 -3.74 17.59 -6.45
C ASP A 143 -4.47 17.81 -7.78
N GLN A 144 -4.97 16.74 -8.40
CA GLN A 144 -5.68 16.82 -9.67
C GLN A 144 -7.17 17.20 -9.53
N HIS A 145 -7.72 17.25 -8.30
CA HIS A 145 -9.11 17.61 -8.01
C HIS A 145 -9.19 18.67 -6.90
N PRO A 146 -8.91 19.95 -7.26
CA PRO A 146 -8.81 21.06 -6.32
C PRO A 146 -10.02 21.25 -5.41
N GLU A 147 -11.24 21.03 -5.94
CA GLU A 147 -12.48 21.18 -5.18
C GLU A 147 -12.62 20.11 -4.09
N VAL A 148 -12.30 18.86 -4.41
CA VAL A 148 -12.28 17.76 -3.42
C VAL A 148 -11.21 18.00 -2.37
N HIS A 149 -10.03 18.47 -2.80
CA HIS A 149 -8.92 18.78 -1.90
C HIS A 149 -9.30 19.88 -0.91
N ALA A 150 -9.90 20.98 -1.40
CA ALA A 150 -10.36 22.08 -0.56
C ALA A 150 -11.39 21.60 0.47
N ALA A 151 -12.43 20.89 0.03
CA ALA A 151 -13.47 20.35 0.91
C ALA A 151 -12.90 19.40 1.97
N LEU A 152 -11.89 18.58 1.60
CA LEU A 152 -11.23 17.68 2.55
C LEU A 152 -10.42 18.47 3.60
N VAL A 153 -9.70 19.50 3.20
CA VAL A 153 -8.95 20.34 4.15
C VAL A 153 -9.90 21.08 5.10
N ASP A 154 -11.05 21.53 4.62
CA ASP A 154 -12.10 22.14 5.46
C ASP A 154 -12.66 21.13 6.48
N GLU A 155 -12.92 19.87 6.07
CA GLU A 155 -13.34 18.80 7.00
C GLU A 155 -12.27 18.55 8.08
N LEU A 156 -11.00 18.45 7.66
CA LEU A 156 -9.88 18.19 8.59
C LEU A 156 -9.72 19.33 9.60
N HIS A 157 -9.72 20.58 9.14
CA HIS A 157 -9.59 21.73 10.03
C HIS A 157 -10.80 21.89 10.95
N GLY A 158 -12.01 21.65 10.44
CA GLY A 158 -13.24 21.73 11.23
C GLY A 158 -13.34 20.66 12.34
N THR A 159 -12.71 19.50 12.15
CA THR A 159 -12.76 18.39 13.10
C THR A 159 -11.54 18.32 14.01
N LEU A 160 -10.34 18.59 13.47
CA LEU A 160 -9.06 18.33 14.14
C LEU A 160 -8.38 19.62 14.66
N HIS A 161 -8.78 20.78 14.16
CA HIS A 161 -8.26 22.10 14.58
C HIS A 161 -6.73 22.25 14.53
N GLY A 162 -6.06 21.55 13.59
CA GLY A 162 -4.60 21.57 13.42
C GLY A 162 -3.85 20.53 14.25
N GLU A 163 -4.53 19.79 15.12
CA GLU A 163 -3.94 18.75 15.97
C GLU A 163 -3.82 17.41 15.24
N ALA A 164 -2.98 16.52 15.78
CA ALA A 164 -2.92 15.14 15.32
C ALA A 164 -4.21 14.41 15.75
N PRO A 165 -4.86 13.65 14.84
CA PRO A 165 -6.12 12.99 15.17
C PRO A 165 -5.94 11.90 16.21
N ALA A 166 -6.84 11.84 17.20
CA ALA A 166 -7.06 10.64 18.00
C ALA A 166 -7.82 9.58 17.17
N LEU A 167 -7.72 8.32 17.55
CA LEU A 167 -8.36 7.22 16.80
C LEU A 167 -9.86 7.41 16.63
N GLU A 168 -10.53 7.86 17.66
CA GLU A 168 -11.98 8.11 17.70
C GLU A 168 -12.40 9.24 16.74
N GLN A 169 -11.51 10.21 16.50
CA GLN A 169 -11.76 11.31 15.56
C GLN A 169 -11.68 10.88 14.10
N LEU A 170 -10.99 9.76 13.80
CA LEU A 170 -10.91 9.24 12.42
C LEU A 170 -12.28 8.78 11.88
N GLU A 171 -13.22 8.42 12.75
CA GLU A 171 -14.60 8.08 12.38
C GLU A 171 -15.42 9.32 12.05
N GLN A 172 -15.00 10.49 12.48
CA GLN A 172 -15.64 11.78 12.25
C GLN A 172 -15.15 12.46 10.96
N LEU A 173 -14.38 11.76 10.13
CA LEU A 173 -13.80 12.24 8.87
C LEU A 173 -14.38 11.46 7.67
N PRO A 174 -15.69 11.60 7.39
CA PRO A 174 -16.36 10.80 6.35
C PRO A 174 -15.89 11.13 4.93
N LEU A 175 -15.48 12.38 4.63
CA LEU A 175 -14.94 12.71 3.32
C LEU A 175 -13.55 12.11 3.12
N LEU A 176 -12.70 12.13 4.16
CA LEU A 176 -11.41 11.45 4.11
C LEU A 176 -11.56 9.96 3.81
N ASP A 177 -12.51 9.29 4.45
CA ASP A 177 -12.80 7.87 4.20
C ASP A 177 -13.24 7.64 2.73
N ARG A 178 -14.13 8.47 2.20
CA ARG A 178 -14.59 8.39 0.81
C ARG A 178 -13.47 8.68 -0.20
N VAL A 179 -12.59 9.64 0.07
CA VAL A 179 -11.42 9.96 -0.75
C VAL A 179 -10.49 8.75 -0.85
N ILE A 180 -10.17 8.12 0.28
CA ILE A 180 -9.32 6.92 0.31
C ILE A 180 -9.97 5.77 -0.47
N LYS A 181 -11.26 5.51 -0.24
CA LYS A 181 -12.02 4.46 -0.95
C LYS A 181 -12.00 4.69 -2.46
N GLU A 182 -12.25 5.91 -2.90
CA GLU A 182 -12.29 6.25 -4.31
C GLU A 182 -10.92 6.19 -4.96
N SER A 183 -9.87 6.60 -4.25
CA SER A 183 -8.49 6.45 -4.70
C SER A 183 -8.14 4.98 -4.93
N MET A 184 -8.42 4.11 -3.95
CA MET A 184 -8.15 2.67 -4.08
C MET A 184 -9.05 1.98 -5.10
N ARG A 185 -10.24 2.52 -5.39
CA ARG A 185 -11.08 2.04 -6.48
C ARG A 185 -10.41 2.31 -7.83
N LEU A 186 -9.97 3.54 -8.05
CA LEU A 186 -9.36 3.97 -9.32
C LEU A 186 -7.95 3.42 -9.51
N LEU A 187 -7.11 3.51 -8.49
CA LEU A 187 -5.70 3.14 -8.53
C LEU A 187 -5.40 2.15 -7.39
N PRO A 188 -5.95 0.91 -7.48
CA PRO A 188 -5.75 -0.08 -6.43
C PRO A 188 -4.27 -0.45 -6.32
N PRO A 189 -3.67 -0.43 -5.11
CA PRO A 189 -2.27 -0.81 -4.91
C PRO A 189 -1.94 -2.21 -5.44
N VAL A 190 -2.91 -3.15 -5.36
CA VAL A 190 -2.81 -4.49 -5.95
C VAL A 190 -3.84 -4.60 -7.07
N PRO A 191 -3.47 -4.32 -8.34
CA PRO A 191 -4.43 -4.21 -9.43
C PRO A 191 -4.92 -5.56 -9.96
N LEU A 192 -4.20 -6.64 -9.67
CA LEU A 192 -4.55 -8.02 -10.04
C LEU A 192 -4.04 -9.00 -8.97
N SER A 193 -4.68 -10.16 -8.90
CA SER A 193 -4.26 -11.26 -8.03
C SER A 193 -4.63 -12.58 -8.69
N GLN A 194 -3.99 -13.65 -8.23
CA GLN A 194 -4.18 -14.97 -8.81
C GLN A 194 -4.48 -16.03 -7.76
N ARG A 195 -5.10 -17.11 -8.24
CA ARG A 195 -5.33 -18.36 -7.50
C ARG A 195 -4.99 -19.53 -8.40
N VAL A 196 -4.56 -20.62 -7.81
CA VAL A 196 -4.39 -21.89 -8.51
C VAL A 196 -5.44 -22.86 -7.98
N ALA A 197 -6.15 -23.52 -8.87
CA ALA A 197 -7.16 -24.50 -8.51
C ALA A 197 -6.50 -25.72 -7.87
N ALA A 198 -6.90 -26.03 -6.62
CA ALA A 198 -6.41 -27.23 -5.92
C ALA A 198 -7.10 -28.51 -6.40
N ALA A 199 -8.28 -28.42 -6.99
CA ALA A 199 -9.07 -29.51 -7.53
C ALA A 199 -9.85 -29.03 -8.76
N PRO A 200 -10.37 -29.94 -9.60
CA PRO A 200 -11.28 -29.54 -10.69
C PRO A 200 -12.51 -28.82 -10.13
N PHE A 201 -13.01 -27.81 -10.87
CA PHE A 201 -14.17 -27.02 -10.47
C PHE A 201 -14.92 -26.48 -11.68
N GLU A 202 -16.14 -26.03 -11.46
CA GLU A 202 -16.96 -25.36 -12.48
C GLU A 202 -17.23 -23.91 -12.11
N MET A 203 -17.15 -23.01 -13.08
CA MET A 203 -17.46 -21.58 -12.92
C MET A 203 -17.96 -20.98 -14.22
N GLY A 204 -19.09 -20.25 -14.16
CA GLY A 204 -19.66 -19.58 -15.33
C GLY A 204 -20.08 -20.52 -16.48
N GLY A 205 -20.35 -21.79 -16.19
CA GLY A 205 -20.70 -22.82 -17.19
C GLY A 205 -19.49 -23.46 -17.87
N TYR A 206 -18.27 -23.20 -17.38
CA TYR A 206 -17.03 -23.82 -17.86
C TYR A 206 -16.43 -24.71 -16.77
N SER A 207 -15.83 -25.84 -17.21
CA SER A 207 -15.10 -26.76 -16.34
C SER A 207 -13.61 -26.44 -16.40
N PHE A 208 -12.96 -26.47 -15.25
CA PHE A 208 -11.53 -26.18 -15.08
C PHE A 208 -10.85 -27.33 -14.33
N GLU A 209 -9.67 -27.70 -14.79
CA GLU A 209 -8.85 -28.75 -14.18
C GLU A 209 -8.08 -28.24 -12.96
N ALA A 210 -7.63 -29.15 -12.08
CA ALA A 210 -6.67 -28.82 -11.04
C ALA A 210 -5.39 -28.24 -11.65
N GLY A 211 -4.80 -27.26 -10.98
CA GLY A 211 -3.63 -26.51 -11.50
C GLY A 211 -3.99 -25.34 -12.41
N THR A 212 -5.25 -25.16 -12.79
CA THR A 212 -5.68 -23.98 -13.57
C THR A 212 -5.41 -22.69 -12.80
N GLU A 213 -4.73 -21.74 -13.44
CA GLU A 213 -4.52 -20.41 -12.89
C GLU A 213 -5.74 -19.51 -13.16
N LEU A 214 -6.26 -18.90 -12.11
CA LEU A 214 -7.35 -17.92 -12.15
C LEU A 214 -6.78 -16.55 -11.79
N ILE A 215 -6.96 -15.59 -12.67
CA ILE A 215 -6.58 -14.20 -12.42
C ILE A 215 -7.86 -13.39 -12.20
N TYR A 216 -7.92 -12.65 -11.11
CA TYR A 216 -8.97 -11.65 -10.88
C TYR A 216 -8.34 -10.28 -10.67
N SER A 217 -9.06 -9.23 -11.07
CA SER A 217 -8.52 -7.88 -11.09
C SER A 217 -9.43 -6.90 -10.37
N PRO A 218 -9.03 -6.40 -9.18
CA PRO A 218 -9.69 -5.24 -8.58
C PRO A 218 -9.77 -4.06 -9.55
N TYR A 219 -8.71 -3.80 -10.31
CA TYR A 219 -8.69 -2.72 -11.31
C TYR A 219 -9.81 -2.82 -12.34
N VAL A 220 -10.10 -4.01 -12.85
CA VAL A 220 -11.19 -4.25 -13.82
C VAL A 220 -12.55 -4.19 -13.12
N THR A 221 -12.71 -4.94 -12.02
CA THR A 221 -13.97 -4.99 -11.26
C THR A 221 -14.44 -3.61 -10.81
N HIS A 222 -13.51 -2.80 -10.31
CA HIS A 222 -13.79 -1.44 -9.85
C HIS A 222 -14.12 -0.45 -10.98
N ARG A 223 -14.07 -0.89 -12.25
CA ARG A 223 -14.36 -0.07 -13.42
C ARG A 223 -15.52 -0.57 -14.25
N LEU A 224 -16.25 -1.56 -13.78
CA LEU A 224 -17.47 -2.04 -14.42
C LEU A 224 -18.55 -0.94 -14.33
N PRO A 225 -19.06 -0.42 -15.47
CA PRO A 225 -20.02 0.69 -15.45
C PRO A 225 -21.33 0.36 -14.71
N GLU A 226 -21.73 -0.92 -14.71
CA GLU A 226 -22.91 -1.44 -14.02
C GLU A 226 -22.77 -1.36 -12.50
N LEU A 227 -21.55 -1.35 -11.99
CA LEU A 227 -21.23 -1.23 -10.56
C LEU A 227 -20.87 0.21 -10.18
N TYR A 228 -20.17 0.91 -11.08
CA TYR A 228 -19.64 2.25 -10.84
C TYR A 228 -19.95 3.18 -12.01
N PRO A 229 -21.04 3.97 -11.95
CA PRO A 229 -21.30 5.00 -12.96
C PRO A 229 -20.09 5.95 -13.10
N GLU A 230 -19.77 6.35 -14.34
CA GLU A 230 -18.57 7.16 -14.65
C GLU A 230 -17.29 6.56 -14.04
N PRO A 231 -16.91 5.32 -14.40
CA PRO A 231 -15.95 4.51 -13.65
C PRO A 231 -14.52 5.06 -13.68
N ALA A 232 -14.17 5.90 -14.63
CA ALA A 232 -12.83 6.51 -14.75
C ALA A 232 -12.70 7.87 -14.06
N ARG A 233 -13.79 8.44 -13.52
CA ARG A 233 -13.77 9.72 -12.78
C ARG A 233 -13.51 9.49 -11.29
N PHE A 234 -12.77 10.43 -10.70
CA PHE A 234 -12.55 10.47 -9.25
C PHE A 234 -13.71 11.22 -8.58
N LEU A 235 -14.65 10.47 -8.03
CA LEU A 235 -15.89 10.98 -7.43
C LEU A 235 -16.07 10.43 -6.00
N PRO A 236 -15.41 10.98 -4.98
CA PRO A 236 -15.58 10.51 -3.59
C PRO A 236 -17.02 10.56 -3.10
N GLU A 237 -17.82 11.47 -3.64
CA GLU A 237 -19.23 11.64 -3.27
C GLU A 237 -20.13 10.44 -3.64
N ARG A 238 -19.70 9.59 -4.60
CA ARG A 238 -20.43 8.36 -4.91
C ARG A 238 -20.65 7.47 -3.69
N TRP A 239 -19.68 7.45 -2.77
CA TRP A 239 -19.69 6.63 -1.56
C TRP A 239 -20.72 7.12 -0.50
N LYS A 240 -21.44 8.23 -0.72
CA LYS A 240 -22.58 8.63 0.12
C LYS A 240 -23.80 7.74 -0.07
N THR A 241 -23.98 7.23 -1.28
CA THR A 241 -25.16 6.46 -1.67
C THR A 241 -24.83 5.11 -2.27
N LEU A 242 -23.59 4.89 -2.72
CA LEU A 242 -23.14 3.65 -3.30
C LEU A 242 -22.74 2.67 -2.20
N ASP A 243 -23.46 1.54 -2.12
CA ASP A 243 -23.14 0.38 -1.28
C ASP A 243 -22.93 -0.83 -2.19
N PRO A 244 -21.72 -1.03 -2.72
CA PRO A 244 -21.49 -2.10 -3.68
C PRO A 244 -21.55 -3.47 -3.01
N PRO A 245 -21.96 -4.53 -3.73
CA PRO A 245 -21.89 -5.89 -3.23
C PRO A 245 -20.49 -6.25 -2.74
N VAL A 246 -20.40 -7.19 -1.82
CA VAL A 246 -19.17 -7.57 -1.09
C VAL A 246 -17.97 -7.85 -2.00
N TYR A 247 -18.20 -8.43 -3.19
CA TYR A 247 -17.13 -8.73 -4.16
C TYR A 247 -16.97 -7.68 -5.27
N ALA A 248 -17.72 -6.59 -5.20
CA ALA A 248 -17.61 -5.50 -6.18
C ALA A 248 -16.56 -4.46 -5.77
N TYR A 249 -16.30 -4.29 -4.46
CA TYR A 249 -15.23 -3.42 -3.95
C TYR A 249 -14.22 -4.26 -3.14
N ILE A 250 -13.10 -4.59 -3.77
CA ILE A 250 -12.14 -5.59 -3.26
C ILE A 250 -10.69 -5.09 -3.22
N PRO A 251 -10.38 -3.85 -2.75
CA PRO A 251 -9.00 -3.38 -2.69
C PRO A 251 -8.15 -4.18 -1.70
N PHE A 252 -8.78 -4.83 -0.73
CA PHE A 252 -8.18 -5.71 0.27
C PHE A 252 -8.50 -7.19 0.05
N ALA A 253 -8.87 -7.58 -1.15
CA ALA A 253 -9.43 -8.88 -1.48
C ALA A 253 -10.67 -9.23 -0.59
N ASN A 254 -11.14 -10.47 -0.64
CA ASN A 254 -12.24 -10.93 0.20
C ASN A 254 -12.20 -12.44 0.45
N GLY A 255 -13.08 -12.95 1.32
CA GLY A 255 -13.13 -14.36 1.71
C GLY A 255 -11.96 -14.77 2.61
N PRO A 256 -11.56 -16.04 2.61
CA PRO A 256 -10.52 -16.58 3.50
C PRO A 256 -9.12 -15.97 3.29
N ARG A 257 -8.90 -15.29 2.17
CA ARG A 257 -7.64 -14.60 1.82
C ARG A 257 -7.77 -13.07 1.86
N ARG A 258 -8.76 -12.56 2.59
CA ARG A 258 -8.88 -11.11 2.85
C ARG A 258 -7.60 -10.61 3.54
N CYS A 259 -7.20 -9.38 3.18
CA CYS A 259 -6.03 -8.74 3.79
C CYS A 259 -6.18 -8.65 5.31
N ILE A 260 -5.26 -9.25 6.04
CA ILE A 260 -5.22 -9.19 7.51
C ILE A 260 -4.89 -7.78 8.01
N GLY A 261 -4.08 -7.02 7.25
CA GLY A 261 -3.68 -5.65 7.58
C GLY A 261 -4.66 -4.56 7.16
N ALA A 262 -5.88 -4.90 6.68
CA ALA A 262 -6.81 -3.90 6.13
C ALA A 262 -7.16 -2.78 7.11
N THR A 263 -7.39 -3.12 8.38
CA THR A 263 -7.71 -2.14 9.44
C THR A 263 -6.51 -1.24 9.73
N LEU A 264 -5.31 -1.82 9.87
CA LEU A 264 -4.08 -1.06 10.09
C LEU A 264 -3.79 -0.13 8.91
N ALA A 265 -3.90 -0.62 7.68
CA ALA A 265 -3.67 0.18 6.48
C ALA A 265 -4.64 1.35 6.38
N MET A 266 -5.94 1.15 6.63
CA MET A 266 -6.92 2.24 6.63
C MET A 266 -6.66 3.27 7.72
N MET A 267 -6.25 2.84 8.90
CA MET A 267 -5.88 3.73 9.99
C MET A 267 -4.63 4.53 9.63
N GLU A 268 -3.60 3.89 9.10
CA GLU A 268 -2.36 4.54 8.65
C GLU A 268 -2.62 5.56 7.54
N LEU A 269 -3.43 5.21 6.53
CA LEU A 269 -3.84 6.11 5.46
C LEU A 269 -4.54 7.35 6.02
N LYS A 270 -5.52 7.17 6.90
CA LYS A 270 -6.27 8.29 7.51
C LYS A 270 -5.38 9.18 8.36
N LEU A 271 -4.55 8.61 9.23
CA LEU A 271 -3.62 9.36 10.08
C LEU A 271 -2.62 10.17 9.25
N ALA A 272 -1.94 9.52 8.31
CA ALA A 272 -0.93 10.16 7.48
C ALA A 272 -1.51 11.29 6.63
N LEU A 273 -2.63 11.05 5.94
CA LEU A 273 -3.29 12.07 5.13
C LEU A 273 -3.80 13.25 5.98
N ALA A 274 -4.45 12.97 7.12
CA ALA A 274 -4.93 14.03 8.01
C ALA A 274 -3.79 14.90 8.54
N MET A 275 -2.69 14.31 8.98
CA MET A 275 -1.53 15.05 9.51
C MET A 275 -0.82 15.85 8.44
N MET A 276 -0.68 15.30 7.21
CA MET A 276 -0.01 15.97 6.11
C MET A 276 -0.83 17.13 5.57
N LEU A 277 -2.11 16.90 5.27
CA LEU A 277 -2.97 17.86 4.59
C LEU A 277 -3.35 19.08 5.45
N GLN A 278 -3.38 18.95 6.76
CA GLN A 278 -3.56 20.08 7.67
C GLN A 278 -2.36 21.06 7.64
N ARG A 279 -1.16 20.56 7.39
CA ARG A 279 0.09 21.33 7.49
C ARG A 279 0.63 21.75 6.15
N TYR A 280 0.43 20.93 5.12
CA TYR A 280 1.05 21.09 3.82
C TYR A 280 0.03 20.99 2.70
N ARG A 281 0.24 21.83 1.69
CA ARG A 281 -0.33 21.66 0.37
C ARG A 281 0.76 21.09 -0.54
N LEU A 282 0.49 19.95 -1.13
CA LEU A 282 1.40 19.28 -2.06
C LEU A 282 0.92 19.58 -3.48
N ALA A 283 1.78 20.15 -4.30
CA ALA A 283 1.46 20.50 -5.69
C ALA A 283 2.39 19.76 -6.64
N LEU A 284 1.82 19.04 -7.60
CA LEU A 284 2.61 18.32 -8.61
C LEU A 284 3.49 19.31 -9.38
N VAL A 285 4.75 19.00 -9.58
CA VAL A 285 5.66 19.84 -10.38
C VAL A 285 5.13 19.91 -11.82
N PRO A 286 4.87 21.11 -12.38
CA PRO A 286 4.31 21.25 -13.71
C PRO A 286 5.14 20.55 -14.78
N GLY A 287 4.46 19.84 -15.71
CA GLY A 287 5.10 19.08 -16.79
C GLY A 287 5.69 17.72 -16.39
N SER A 288 5.52 17.31 -15.13
CA SER A 288 5.95 15.99 -14.65
C SER A 288 5.40 14.86 -15.51
N ARG A 289 6.20 13.80 -15.64
CA ARG A 289 5.80 12.56 -16.29
C ARG A 289 5.38 11.53 -15.27
N ILE A 290 4.10 11.19 -15.28
CA ILE A 290 3.51 10.21 -14.36
C ILE A 290 3.10 8.98 -15.16
N ASP A 291 3.98 7.99 -15.18
CA ASP A 291 3.72 6.69 -15.77
C ASP A 291 3.45 5.67 -14.67
N ARG A 292 2.50 4.76 -14.93
CA ARG A 292 2.29 3.59 -14.08
C ARG A 292 3.34 2.52 -14.35
N GLU A 293 3.71 1.81 -13.33
CA GLU A 293 4.41 0.55 -13.39
C GLU A 293 3.63 -0.49 -12.59
N VAL A 294 3.43 -1.66 -13.16
CA VAL A 294 2.79 -2.79 -12.49
C VAL A 294 3.80 -3.93 -12.46
N LEU A 295 4.33 -4.18 -11.27
CA LEU A 295 5.10 -5.38 -10.98
C LEU A 295 4.25 -6.31 -10.11
N ILE A 296 4.36 -6.22 -8.79
CA ILE A 296 3.43 -6.82 -7.83
C ILE A 296 2.36 -5.79 -7.47
N THR A 297 2.77 -4.53 -7.34
CA THR A 297 1.92 -3.40 -6.98
C THR A 297 1.83 -2.39 -8.14
N LEU A 298 0.82 -1.54 -8.09
CA LEU A 298 0.65 -0.40 -8.99
C LEU A 298 1.35 0.82 -8.38
N SER A 299 2.47 1.22 -8.96
CA SER A 299 3.29 2.33 -8.48
C SER A 299 3.59 3.37 -9.56
N PRO A 300 3.96 4.60 -9.22
CA PRO A 300 4.49 5.56 -10.18
C PRO A 300 5.92 5.18 -10.58
N LYS A 301 6.14 4.94 -11.88
CA LYS A 301 7.40 4.44 -12.44
C LYS A 301 8.60 5.37 -12.21
N HIS A 302 8.37 6.67 -12.20
CA HIS A 302 9.42 7.70 -12.14
C HIS A 302 9.37 8.51 -10.85
N GLY A 303 8.74 7.96 -9.80
CA GLY A 303 8.43 8.72 -8.59
C GLY A 303 7.25 9.68 -8.79
N MET A 304 7.01 10.53 -7.79
CA MET A 304 5.93 11.52 -7.77
C MET A 304 6.49 12.86 -7.31
N PRO A 305 7.08 13.68 -8.23
CA PRO A 305 7.69 14.94 -7.84
C PRO A 305 6.62 15.98 -7.46
N MET A 306 6.63 16.41 -6.22
CA MET A 306 5.72 17.43 -5.70
C MET A 306 6.48 18.56 -5.01
N THR A 307 6.01 19.79 -5.20
CA THR A 307 6.45 20.95 -4.43
C THR A 307 5.66 21.00 -3.13
N VAL A 308 6.36 21.11 -2.01
CA VAL A 308 5.76 21.30 -0.70
C VAL A 308 5.47 22.77 -0.47
N HIS A 309 4.24 23.12 -0.12
CA HIS A 309 3.84 24.45 0.34
C HIS A 309 3.32 24.34 1.77
N ALA A 310 3.40 25.43 2.54
CA ALA A 310 2.57 25.53 3.72
C ALA A 310 1.10 25.46 3.30
N GLN A 311 0.21 24.97 4.16
CA GLN A 311 -1.22 24.94 3.86
C GLN A 311 -1.75 26.39 3.78
N ASP A 312 -2.00 26.84 2.55
CA ASP A 312 -2.40 28.22 2.22
C ASP A 312 -3.82 28.31 1.63
N GLY A 313 -4.52 27.18 1.54
CA GLY A 313 -5.86 27.09 0.97
C GLY A 313 -5.93 27.35 -0.55
N ARG A 314 -4.80 27.37 -1.24
CA ARG A 314 -4.73 27.62 -2.69
C ARG A 314 -4.60 26.32 -3.45
N PHE A 315 -5.68 25.78 -3.95
CA PHE A 315 -5.69 24.52 -4.68
C PHE A 315 -5.76 24.79 -6.19
N THR A 316 -4.74 24.33 -6.91
CA THR A 316 -4.64 24.50 -8.37
C THR A 316 -4.10 23.22 -8.98
N ARG A 317 -4.64 22.83 -10.13
CA ARG A 317 -4.20 21.65 -10.85
C ARG A 317 -2.98 21.96 -11.73
N ALA A 318 -1.90 21.22 -11.56
CA ALA A 318 -0.73 21.32 -12.41
C ALA A 318 -0.87 20.45 -13.68
N PRO A 319 -0.40 20.92 -14.86
CA PRO A 319 -0.34 20.09 -16.05
C PRO A 319 0.73 18.99 -15.90
N TRP A 320 0.41 17.80 -16.37
CA TRP A 320 1.32 16.64 -16.39
C TRP A 320 1.11 15.78 -17.64
N ARG A 321 2.00 14.80 -17.86
CA ARG A 321 1.96 13.85 -18.96
C ARG A 321 2.24 12.43 -18.45
N GLY A 322 1.99 11.42 -19.25
CA GLY A 322 2.27 10.03 -18.92
C GLY A 322 1.05 9.13 -19.09
N ASN A 323 1.28 7.82 -18.96
CA ASN A 323 0.28 6.81 -19.29
C ASN A 323 -0.79 6.59 -18.21
N VAL A 324 -0.65 7.18 -17.02
CA VAL A 324 -1.72 7.21 -16.01
C VAL A 324 -2.96 7.95 -16.52
N ARG A 325 -2.82 8.86 -17.52
CA ARG A 325 -3.96 9.51 -18.19
C ARG A 325 -4.94 8.54 -18.84
N GLU A 326 -4.47 7.36 -19.27
CA GLU A 326 -5.34 6.33 -19.83
C GLU A 326 -6.26 5.68 -18.80
N MET A 327 -5.97 5.87 -17.52
CA MET A 327 -6.71 5.29 -16.40
C MET A 327 -7.73 6.24 -15.79
N LEU A 328 -7.66 7.54 -16.11
CA LEU A 328 -8.40 8.59 -15.43
C LEU A 328 -9.07 9.54 -16.44
N VAL A 329 -10.29 9.95 -16.12
CA VAL A 329 -10.94 11.11 -16.76
C VAL A 329 -10.74 12.28 -15.81
N LEU A 330 -9.97 13.27 -16.27
CA LEU A 330 -9.74 14.54 -15.56
C LEU A 330 -10.54 15.62 -16.27
N GLU A 331 -11.37 16.31 -15.53
CA GLU A 331 -12.11 17.49 -16.03
C GLU A 331 -11.20 18.69 -16.23
#